data_d7b5d4904ffcfe479b741e97a2f388c2
#
_entry.id   d7b5d4904ffcfe479b741e97a2f388c2
#
_cell.length_a   1.000
_cell.length_b   1.000
_cell.length_c   1.000
_cell.angle_alpha   90.00
_cell.angle_beta   90.00
_cell.angle_gamma   90.00
#
_symmetry.space_group_name_H-M   'P 1'
#
loop_
_entity.id
_entity.type
_entity.pdbx_description
1 polymer ?
#
loop_
_entity_poly.entity_id
_entity_poly.type
_entity_poly.pdbx_seq_one_letter_code
_entity_poly.pdbx_strand_id
1 'polypeptide(L)'
;MSRLTVFLARLIGLSTILIVIAFLVRGSATIDATVADAPVMLVYAIISLAVNVAMILGHNVWSGGALPVVVTLVGWLILAKGLLLLFLTPEALSRAYEQMQYGEHYYFFLTPAFVIGLYLTWAGFTAPMSRGS
;
A
#
# COMPACT_ATOMS: atom_id res chain seq x y z
N MET A 1 -4.67 -15.59 16.47
CA MET A 1 -4.68 -14.51 15.45
C MET A 1 -5.93 -14.65 14.62
N SER A 2 -6.60 -13.55 14.31
CA SER A 2 -7.87 -13.61 13.59
C SER A 2 -7.68 -14.02 12.12
N ARG A 3 -8.70 -14.66 11.54
CA ARG A 3 -8.67 -15.03 10.11
C ARG A 3 -8.56 -13.80 9.21
N LEU A 4 -9.19 -12.69 9.62
CA LEU A 4 -9.14 -11.45 8.88
C LEU A 4 -7.71 -10.87 8.84
N THR A 5 -6.99 -10.86 9.96
CA THR A 5 -5.59 -10.43 10.01
C THR A 5 -4.72 -11.24 9.04
N VAL A 6 -4.83 -12.55 9.08
CA VAL A 6 -4.07 -13.45 8.19
C VAL A 6 -4.44 -13.23 6.73
N PHE A 7 -5.73 -13.10 6.43
CA PHE A 7 -6.20 -12.81 5.08
C PHE A 7 -5.65 -11.49 4.55
N LEU A 8 -5.76 -10.41 5.34
CA LEU A 8 -5.27 -9.10 4.94
C LEU A 8 -3.74 -9.08 4.77
N ALA A 9 -3.01 -9.75 5.65
CA ALA A 9 -1.55 -9.87 5.53
C ALA A 9 -1.14 -10.56 4.23
N ARG A 10 -1.80 -11.67 3.89
CA ARG A 10 -1.55 -12.38 2.63
C ARG A 10 -1.93 -11.53 1.42
N LEU A 11 -3.11 -10.92 1.45
CA LEU A 11 -3.61 -10.10 0.35
C LEU A 11 -2.69 -8.90 0.09
N ILE A 12 -2.41 -8.11 1.12
CA ILE A 12 -1.57 -6.92 1.01
C ILE A 12 -0.14 -7.32 0.64
N GLY A 13 0.41 -8.32 1.31
CA GLY A 13 1.78 -8.77 1.08
C GLY A 13 2.00 -9.24 -0.35
N LEU A 14 1.19 -10.16 -0.83
CA LEU A 14 1.29 -10.69 -2.20
C LEU A 14 1.05 -9.61 -3.25
N SER A 15 0.01 -8.78 -3.06
CA SER A 15 -0.30 -7.69 -3.98
C SER A 15 0.86 -6.69 -4.06
N THR A 16 1.43 -6.33 -2.92
CA THR A 16 2.57 -5.40 -2.87
C THR A 16 3.79 -5.95 -3.59
N ILE A 17 4.14 -7.23 -3.34
CA ILE A 17 5.27 -7.87 -4.03
C ILE A 17 5.06 -7.87 -5.55
N LEU A 18 3.88 -8.27 -6.01
CA LEU A 18 3.56 -8.32 -7.43
C LEU A 18 3.62 -6.94 -8.08
N ILE A 19 3.08 -5.91 -7.40
CA ILE A 19 3.12 -4.53 -7.90
C ILE A 19 4.57 -4.02 -7.96
N VAL A 20 5.37 -4.28 -6.93
CA VAL A 20 6.78 -3.85 -6.92
C VAL A 20 7.55 -4.53 -8.05
N ILE A 21 7.37 -5.83 -8.25
CA ILE A 21 8.01 -6.55 -9.35
C ILE A 21 7.58 -5.97 -10.70
N ALA A 22 6.29 -5.68 -10.87
CA ALA A 22 5.78 -5.08 -12.11
C ALA A 22 6.44 -3.73 -12.39
N PHE A 23 6.57 -2.87 -11.38
CA PHE A 23 7.25 -1.59 -11.54
C PHE A 23 8.75 -1.74 -11.81
N LEU A 24 9.42 -2.71 -11.19
CA LEU A 24 10.83 -3.00 -11.49
C LEU A 24 11.02 -3.43 -12.94
N VAL A 25 10.12 -4.24 -13.48
CA VAL A 25 10.17 -4.70 -14.87
C VAL A 25 9.84 -3.56 -15.85
N ARG A 26 8.84 -2.74 -15.54
CA ARG A 26 8.37 -1.66 -16.43
C ARG A 26 9.21 -0.40 -16.36
N GLY A 27 9.91 -0.18 -15.26
CA GLY A 27 10.75 0.98 -15.05
C GLY A 27 10.00 2.23 -14.55
N SER A 28 10.77 3.25 -14.17
CA SER A 28 10.25 4.50 -13.58
C SER A 28 9.34 5.30 -14.53
N ALA A 29 9.54 5.18 -15.85
CA ALA A 29 8.72 5.87 -16.83
C ALA A 29 7.23 5.52 -16.72
N THR A 30 6.89 4.32 -16.27
CA THR A 30 5.48 3.92 -16.03
C THR A 30 4.86 4.74 -14.91
N ILE A 31 5.61 4.99 -13.84
CA ILE A 31 5.14 5.81 -12.71
C ILE A 31 4.98 7.25 -13.16
N ASP A 32 5.98 7.79 -13.87
CA ASP A 32 5.93 9.16 -14.40
C ASP A 32 4.69 9.38 -15.27
N ALA A 33 4.43 8.46 -16.19
CA ALA A 33 3.25 8.53 -17.07
C ALA A 33 1.93 8.43 -16.28
N THR A 34 1.87 7.59 -15.27
CA THR A 34 0.67 7.41 -14.43
C THR A 34 0.40 8.67 -13.60
N VAL A 35 1.42 9.23 -12.98
CA VAL A 35 1.28 10.44 -12.15
C VAL A 35 0.88 11.65 -13.01
N ALA A 36 1.30 11.70 -14.25
CA ALA A 36 0.94 12.76 -15.19
C ALA A 36 -0.52 12.67 -15.68
N ASP A 37 -1.17 11.52 -15.54
CA ASP A 37 -2.55 11.29 -16.01
C ASP A 37 -3.54 11.57 -14.87
N ALA A 38 -4.06 12.81 -14.82
CA ALA A 38 -4.96 13.25 -13.76
C ALA A 38 -6.24 12.40 -13.63
N PRO A 39 -6.96 12.03 -14.71
CA PRO A 39 -8.12 11.13 -14.61
C PRO A 39 -7.77 9.77 -14.00
N VAL A 40 -6.67 9.16 -14.40
CA VAL A 40 -6.22 7.87 -13.86
C VAL A 40 -5.89 8.00 -12.38
N MET A 41 -5.22 9.06 -11.97
CA MET A 41 -4.87 9.31 -10.57
C MET A 41 -6.13 9.53 -9.72
N LEU A 42 -7.14 10.20 -10.24
CA LEU A 42 -8.41 10.38 -9.53
C LEU A 42 -9.13 9.04 -9.31
N VAL A 43 -9.23 8.22 -10.34
CA VAL A 43 -9.84 6.87 -10.22
C VAL A 43 -9.07 6.02 -9.22
N TYR A 44 -7.75 6.03 -9.29
CA TYR A 44 -6.89 5.33 -8.34
C TYR A 44 -7.14 5.80 -6.91
N ALA A 45 -7.23 7.11 -6.69
CA ALA A 45 -7.47 7.68 -5.37
C ALA A 45 -8.83 7.26 -4.79
N ILE A 46 -9.88 7.26 -5.60
CA ILE A 46 -11.23 6.86 -5.18
C ILE A 46 -11.26 5.38 -4.79
N ILE A 47 -10.73 4.51 -5.63
CA ILE A 47 -10.68 3.06 -5.37
C ILE A 47 -9.84 2.78 -4.12
N SER A 48 -8.67 3.38 -4.03
CA SER A 48 -7.77 3.23 -2.89
C SER A 48 -8.44 3.68 -1.59
N LEU A 49 -9.12 4.81 -1.61
CA LEU A 49 -9.85 5.32 -0.45
C LEU A 49 -10.94 4.34 0.01
N ALA A 50 -11.77 3.87 -0.92
CA ALA A 50 -12.87 2.95 -0.60
C ALA A 50 -12.35 1.65 0.03
N VAL A 51 -11.33 1.05 -0.57
CA VAL A 51 -10.70 -0.20 -0.08
C VAL A 51 -10.08 0.01 1.31
N ASN A 52 -9.38 1.12 1.51
CA ASN A 52 -8.68 1.36 2.77
C ASN A 52 -9.61 1.80 3.90
N VAL A 53 -10.68 2.52 3.61
CA VAL A 53 -11.74 2.78 4.61
C VAL A 53 -12.38 1.46 5.04
N ALA A 54 -12.75 0.60 4.08
CA ALA A 54 -13.31 -0.71 4.40
C ALA A 54 -12.34 -1.55 5.25
N MET A 55 -11.06 -1.52 4.91
CA MET A 55 -10.01 -2.22 5.64
C MET A 55 -9.91 -1.72 7.10
N ILE A 56 -9.87 -0.42 7.31
CA ILE A 56 -9.75 0.17 8.66
C ILE A 56 -11.00 -0.10 9.48
N LEU A 57 -12.19 -0.02 8.88
CA LEU A 57 -13.43 -0.33 9.58
C LEU A 57 -13.49 -1.81 9.98
N GLY A 58 -12.96 -2.70 9.16
CA GLY A 58 -12.92 -4.13 9.43
C GLY A 58 -11.73 -4.60 10.27
N HIS A 59 -10.63 -3.84 10.25
CA HIS A 59 -9.39 -4.23 10.92
C HIS A 59 -8.64 -3.01 11.46
N ASN A 60 -8.90 -2.66 12.70
CA ASN A 60 -8.20 -1.60 13.42
C ASN A 60 -7.69 -2.16 14.75
N VAL A 61 -6.63 -2.96 14.68
CA VAL A 61 -6.10 -3.74 15.80
C VAL A 61 -4.69 -3.26 16.13
N TRP A 62 -4.51 -2.79 17.36
CA TRP A 62 -3.26 -2.20 17.86
C TRP A 62 -2.55 -3.09 18.90
N SER A 63 -3.00 -4.33 19.05
CA SER A 63 -2.45 -5.28 20.01
C SER A 63 -2.52 -6.71 19.49
N GLY A 64 -1.97 -7.66 20.22
CA GLY A 64 -2.02 -9.08 19.84
C GLY A 64 -0.85 -9.55 18.98
N GLY A 65 0.24 -8.79 18.93
CA GLY A 65 1.46 -9.14 18.21
C GLY A 65 1.83 -8.14 17.11
N ALA A 66 2.95 -8.39 16.45
CA ALA A 66 3.47 -7.51 15.42
C ALA A 66 2.60 -7.49 14.15
N LEU A 67 2.13 -8.64 13.70
CA LEU A 67 1.41 -8.76 12.44
C LEU A 67 0.09 -7.96 12.41
N PRO A 68 -0.82 -8.06 13.39
CA PRO A 68 -2.02 -7.24 13.40
C PRO A 68 -1.75 -5.74 13.39
N VAL A 69 -0.74 -5.32 14.14
CA VAL A 69 -0.34 -3.91 14.23
C VAL A 69 0.23 -3.42 12.90
N VAL A 70 1.09 -4.20 12.26
CA VAL A 70 1.67 -3.83 10.95
C VAL A 70 0.58 -3.75 9.88
N VAL A 71 -0.37 -4.68 9.84
CA VAL A 71 -1.51 -4.63 8.91
C VAL A 71 -2.32 -3.35 9.12
N THR A 72 -2.59 -2.99 10.37
CA THR A 72 -3.32 -1.77 10.72
C THR A 72 -2.55 -0.51 10.31
N LEU A 73 -1.24 -0.45 10.61
CA LEU A 73 -0.39 0.68 10.21
C LEU A 73 -0.34 0.86 8.70
N VAL A 74 -0.18 -0.22 7.96
CA VAL A 74 -0.18 -0.18 6.49
C VAL A 74 -1.51 0.36 5.98
N GLY A 75 -2.63 -0.08 6.54
CA GLY A 75 -3.96 0.43 6.19
C GLY A 75 -4.08 1.95 6.41
N TRP A 76 -3.62 2.44 7.54
CA TRP A 76 -3.63 3.89 7.85
C TRP A 76 -2.71 4.68 6.93
N LEU A 77 -1.51 4.17 6.62
CA LEU A 77 -0.58 4.83 5.70
C LEU A 77 -1.14 4.93 4.29
N ILE A 78 -1.75 3.85 3.79
CA ILE A 78 -2.36 3.85 2.45
C ILE A 78 -3.59 4.76 2.43
N LEU A 79 -4.38 4.81 3.51
CA LEU A 79 -5.50 5.75 3.62
C LEU A 79 -5.02 7.20 3.57
N ALA A 80 -3.99 7.55 4.33
CA ALA A 80 -3.42 8.89 4.31
C ALA A 80 -2.93 9.27 2.91
N LYS A 81 -2.24 8.36 2.24
CA LYS A 81 -1.83 8.54 0.84
C LYS A 81 -3.03 8.75 -0.09
N GLY A 82 -4.06 7.93 0.05
CA GLY A 82 -5.28 8.06 -0.76
C GLY A 82 -5.98 9.41 -0.57
N LEU A 83 -6.05 9.90 0.66
CA LEU A 83 -6.60 11.23 0.97
C LEU A 83 -5.77 12.34 0.33
N LEU A 84 -4.46 12.26 0.41
CA LEU A 84 -3.57 13.24 -0.25
C LEU A 84 -3.79 13.25 -1.77
N LEU A 85 -3.85 12.07 -2.40
CA LEU A 85 -4.09 11.96 -3.85
C LEU A 85 -5.47 12.48 -4.26
N LEU A 86 -6.48 12.35 -3.39
CA LEU A 86 -7.83 12.79 -3.68
C LEU A 86 -7.98 14.31 -3.57
N PHE A 87 -7.36 14.92 -2.56
CA PHE A 87 -7.54 16.35 -2.26
C PHE A 87 -6.48 17.27 -2.84
N LEU A 88 -5.30 16.74 -3.24
CA LEU A 88 -4.30 17.55 -3.92
C LEU A 88 -4.72 17.81 -5.38
N THR A 89 -4.47 19.04 -5.84
CA THR A 89 -4.62 19.35 -7.27
C THR A 89 -3.58 18.60 -8.10
N PRO A 90 -3.83 18.36 -9.42
CA PRO A 90 -2.83 17.74 -10.28
C PRO A 90 -1.48 18.47 -10.26
N GLU A 91 -1.51 19.81 -10.21
CA GLU A 91 -0.31 20.63 -10.17
C GLU A 91 0.45 20.49 -8.86
N ALA A 92 -0.26 20.44 -7.71
CA ALA A 92 0.34 20.22 -6.40
C ALA A 92 0.94 18.81 -6.30
N LEU A 93 0.26 17.81 -6.86
CA LEU A 93 0.75 16.43 -6.89
C LEU A 93 2.02 16.30 -7.74
N SER A 94 2.04 16.90 -8.93
CA SER A 94 3.22 16.92 -9.80
C SER A 94 4.41 17.59 -9.11
N ARG A 95 4.17 18.74 -8.46
CA ARG A 95 5.24 19.44 -7.72
C ARG A 95 5.78 18.62 -6.56
N ALA A 96 4.92 17.97 -5.80
CA ALA A 96 5.33 17.09 -4.70
C ALA A 96 6.17 15.92 -5.21
N TYR A 97 5.75 15.31 -6.32
CA TYR A 97 6.44 14.21 -6.98
C TYR A 97 7.84 14.64 -7.47
N GLU A 98 7.93 15.80 -8.12
CA GLU A 98 9.20 16.36 -8.57
C GLU A 98 10.15 16.68 -7.40
N GLN A 99 9.62 17.26 -6.31
CA GLN A 99 10.41 17.57 -5.11
C GLN A 99 10.96 16.31 -4.44
N MET A 100 10.25 15.21 -4.48
CA MET A 100 10.70 13.93 -3.96
C MET A 100 11.78 13.28 -4.84
N GLN A 101 12.01 13.77 -6.06
CA GLN A 101 12.92 13.18 -7.03
C GLN A 101 12.69 11.68 -7.21
N TYR A 102 11.44 11.30 -7.34
CA TYR A 102 11.02 9.89 -7.34
C TYR A 102 11.69 9.08 -8.46
N GLY A 103 11.84 9.67 -9.64
CA GLY A 103 12.49 9.02 -10.77
C GLY A 103 13.97 8.69 -10.50
N GLU A 104 14.69 9.57 -9.80
CA GLU A 104 16.10 9.37 -9.44
C GLU A 104 16.27 8.39 -8.27
N HIS A 105 15.31 8.39 -7.32
CA HIS A 105 15.32 7.55 -6.12
C HIS A 105 14.33 6.38 -6.22
N TYR A 106 14.08 5.90 -7.42
CA TYR A 106 13.07 4.88 -7.72
C TYR A 106 13.23 3.63 -6.87
N TYR A 107 14.42 3.07 -6.83
CA TYR A 107 14.69 1.87 -6.02
C TYR A 107 14.59 2.12 -4.52
N PHE A 108 14.96 3.30 -4.08
CA PHE A 108 14.86 3.71 -2.68
C PHE A 108 13.40 3.73 -2.21
N PHE A 109 12.48 4.23 -3.04
CA PHE A 109 11.05 4.27 -2.69
C PHE A 109 10.38 2.90 -2.79
N LEU A 110 10.83 2.02 -3.67
CA LEU A 110 10.28 0.67 -3.79
C LEU A 110 10.77 -0.29 -2.70
N THR A 111 11.95 -0.08 -2.15
CA THR A 111 12.55 -0.98 -1.15
C THR A 111 11.71 -1.14 0.11
N PRO A 112 11.23 -0.07 0.79
CA PRO A 112 10.36 -0.22 1.96
C PRO A 112 9.08 -1.00 1.67
N ALA A 113 8.44 -0.73 0.55
CA ALA A 113 7.24 -1.44 0.13
C ALA A 113 7.52 -2.93 -0.09
N PHE A 114 8.63 -3.26 -0.73
CA PHE A 114 9.04 -4.64 -0.96
C PHE A 114 9.32 -5.38 0.36
N VAL A 115 10.03 -4.75 1.27
CA VAL A 115 10.33 -5.32 2.60
C VAL A 115 9.05 -5.58 3.40
N ILE A 116 8.14 -4.62 3.43
CA ILE A 116 6.83 -4.78 4.08
C ILE A 116 6.03 -5.90 3.42
N GLY A 117 6.02 -5.95 2.09
CA GLY A 117 5.34 -7.01 1.33
C GLY A 117 5.88 -8.40 1.65
N LEU A 118 7.20 -8.55 1.71
CA LEU A 118 7.85 -9.82 2.10
C LEU A 118 7.49 -10.22 3.54
N TYR A 119 7.55 -9.28 4.47
CA TYR A 119 7.20 -9.54 5.86
C TYR A 119 5.73 -9.99 6.00
N LEU A 120 4.80 -9.24 5.40
CA LEU A 120 3.38 -9.56 5.47
C LEU A 120 3.07 -10.91 4.84
N THR A 121 3.69 -11.23 3.72
CA THR A 121 3.52 -12.52 3.05
C THR A 121 4.04 -13.65 3.92
N TRP A 122 5.27 -13.54 4.38
CA TRP A 122 5.88 -14.57 5.24
C TRP A 122 5.07 -14.76 6.52
N ALA A 123 4.80 -13.68 7.25
CA ALA A 123 4.05 -13.74 8.49
C ALA A 123 2.60 -14.22 8.29
N GLY A 124 1.96 -13.80 7.20
CA GLY A 124 0.60 -14.22 6.87
C GLY A 124 0.48 -15.71 6.55
N PHE A 125 1.50 -16.31 5.92
CA PHE A 125 1.49 -17.74 5.59
C PHE A 125 2.00 -18.64 6.74
N THR A 126 2.79 -18.09 7.66
CA THR A 126 3.33 -18.84 8.81
C THR A 126 2.54 -18.64 10.10
N ALA A 127 1.66 -17.63 10.14
CA ALA A 127 0.88 -17.35 11.35
C ALA A 127 -0.11 -18.48 11.68
N PRO A 128 -0.17 -18.90 12.96
CA PRO A 128 -1.19 -19.85 13.40
C PRO A 128 -2.57 -19.19 13.34
N MET A 129 -3.51 -19.82 12.65
CA MET A 129 -4.90 -19.38 12.65
C MET A 129 -5.60 -19.90 13.92
N SER A 130 -6.28 -19.01 14.64
CA SER A 130 -7.12 -19.43 15.74
C SER A 130 -8.32 -20.22 15.22
N ARG A 131 -8.54 -21.44 15.77
CA ARG A 131 -9.72 -22.22 15.46
C ARG A 131 -10.94 -21.54 16.11
N GLY A 132 -11.90 -21.09 15.31
CA GLY A 132 -13.17 -20.55 15.81
C GLY A 132 -13.34 -19.04 15.80
N SER A 133 -12.47 -18.29 15.17
CA SER A 133 -12.64 -16.83 14.95
C SER A 133 -13.09 -16.50 13.54
#